data_ee801dc3e73e3bb8472dcfe7e9d8f692
#
_entry.id   ee801dc3e73e3bb8472dcfe7e9d8f692
#
_cell.length_a   1.000
_cell.length_b   1.000
_cell.length_c   1.000
_cell.angle_alpha   90.00
_cell.angle_beta   90.00
_cell.angle_gamma   90.00
#
_symmetry.space_group_name_H-M   'P 1'
#
loop_
_entity.id
_entity.type
_entity.pdbx_description
1 polymer ?
#
loop_
_entity_poly.entity_id
_entity_poly.type
_entity_poly.pdbx_seq_one_letter_code
_entity_poly.pdbx_strand_id
1 'polypeptide(L)'
;MIQMAGLMSADEIFERARNAAAAATGPDEKAMKIDYPALKEKIRAALGERKVALCHINKFLPEGYEDQGRFNLVLLTAGNVVFDMVIGDSYFRYDVVSVSQLDKVQLIDAMWDNREKRREEPFLSVRLMHGEEAHLLLALDDEERSSLLAFARAVSAARNPER
;
A
#
# COMPACT_ATOMS: atom_id res chain seq x y z
N MET A 1 19.56 -8.29 3.48
CA MET A 1 20.06 -6.91 3.30
C MET A 1 19.34 -6.22 2.13
N ILE A 2 18.78 -5.06 2.36
CA ILE A 2 18.11 -4.29 1.30
C ILE A 2 19.17 -3.65 0.42
N GLN A 3 19.09 -3.89 -0.88
CA GLN A 3 20.04 -3.31 -1.83
C GLN A 3 19.77 -1.82 -1.99
N MET A 4 20.81 -1.01 -1.86
CA MET A 4 20.70 0.45 -2.02
C MET A 4 20.22 0.87 -3.40
N ALA A 5 20.48 0.07 -4.43
CA ALA A 5 20.13 0.38 -5.82
C ALA A 5 18.63 0.35 -6.14
N GLY A 6 17.79 -0.16 -5.23
CA GLY A 6 16.35 -0.22 -5.44
C GLY A 6 15.53 0.75 -4.61
N LEU A 7 16.19 1.65 -3.85
CA LEU A 7 15.50 2.56 -2.94
C LEU A 7 14.85 3.73 -3.68
N MET A 8 13.64 4.06 -3.24
CA MET A 8 12.84 5.14 -3.83
C MET A 8 12.83 6.38 -2.94
N SER A 9 12.86 7.54 -3.56
CA SER A 9 12.71 8.83 -2.90
C SER A 9 11.22 9.18 -2.73
N ALA A 10 10.94 10.21 -1.92
CA ALA A 10 9.60 10.75 -1.78
C ALA A 10 8.99 11.17 -3.14
N ASP A 11 9.80 11.74 -4.03
CA ASP A 11 9.34 12.16 -5.35
C ASP A 11 8.93 10.97 -6.23
N GLU A 12 9.67 9.86 -6.14
CA GLU A 12 9.32 8.63 -6.84
C GLU A 12 8.03 8.01 -6.29
N ILE A 13 7.82 8.08 -4.98
CA ILE A 13 6.56 7.64 -4.35
C ILE A 13 5.40 8.51 -4.82
N PHE A 14 5.60 9.83 -4.91
CA PHE A 14 4.59 10.73 -5.46
C PHE A 14 4.21 10.35 -6.90
N GLU A 15 5.19 10.03 -7.75
CA GLU A 15 4.91 9.63 -9.14
C GLU A 15 4.08 8.34 -9.20
N ARG A 16 4.36 7.38 -8.31
CA ARG A 16 3.55 6.16 -8.20
C ARG A 16 2.13 6.45 -7.75
N ALA A 17 1.96 7.35 -6.79
CA ALA A 17 0.64 7.78 -6.33
C ALA A 17 -0.14 8.45 -7.45
N ARG A 18 0.49 9.34 -8.21
CA ARG A 18 -0.12 10.02 -9.34
C ARG A 18 -0.58 9.03 -10.41
N ASN A 19 0.25 8.07 -10.75
CA ASN A 19 -0.08 7.04 -11.74
C ASN A 19 -1.25 6.16 -11.25
N ALA A 20 -1.26 5.82 -9.97
CA ALA A 20 -2.35 5.04 -9.36
C ALA A 20 -3.67 5.81 -9.40
N ALA A 21 -3.65 7.09 -9.08
CA ALA A 21 -4.83 7.94 -9.13
C ALA A 21 -5.39 8.04 -10.55
N ALA A 22 -4.53 8.18 -11.55
CA ALA A 22 -4.94 8.23 -12.95
C ALA A 22 -5.54 6.90 -13.41
N ALA A 23 -4.98 5.77 -12.97
CA ALA A 23 -5.46 4.44 -13.33
C ALA A 23 -6.77 4.06 -12.62
N ALA A 24 -7.06 4.67 -11.48
CA ALA A 24 -8.27 4.40 -10.70
C ALA A 24 -9.52 5.03 -11.32
N THR A 25 -9.37 5.92 -12.30
CA THR A 25 -10.51 6.54 -12.98
C THR A 25 -10.94 5.68 -14.16
N GLY A 26 -12.01 4.89 -13.98
CA GLY A 26 -12.65 4.20 -15.08
C GLY A 26 -13.45 5.18 -15.96
N PRO A 27 -13.90 4.74 -17.15
CA PRO A 27 -14.63 5.63 -18.07
C PRO A 27 -15.93 6.19 -17.52
N ASP A 28 -16.55 5.54 -16.54
CA ASP A 28 -17.78 5.96 -15.91
C ASP A 28 -17.59 6.59 -14.53
N GLU A 29 -16.37 6.67 -14.07
CA GLU A 29 -16.05 7.22 -12.75
C GLU A 29 -15.54 8.65 -12.86
N LYS A 30 -15.97 9.48 -11.93
CA LYS A 30 -15.45 10.83 -11.84
C LYS A 30 -13.98 10.77 -11.44
N ALA A 31 -13.13 11.49 -12.17
CA ALA A 31 -11.74 11.63 -11.83
C ALA A 31 -11.60 12.13 -10.39
N MET A 32 -10.67 11.52 -9.63
CA MET A 32 -10.36 12.01 -8.30
C MET A 32 -9.87 13.45 -8.38
N LYS A 33 -10.42 14.31 -7.53
CA LYS A 33 -9.98 15.70 -7.42
C LYS A 33 -8.76 15.76 -6.52
N ILE A 34 -7.61 15.62 -7.10
CA ILE A 34 -6.35 15.65 -6.37
C ILE A 34 -5.56 16.90 -6.78
N ASP A 35 -5.20 17.70 -5.78
CA ASP A 35 -4.23 18.77 -5.95
C ASP A 35 -2.85 18.13 -5.92
N TYR A 36 -2.29 17.82 -7.09
CA TYR A 36 -1.02 17.11 -7.18
C TYR A 36 0.17 17.87 -6.57
N PRO A 37 0.32 19.18 -6.78
CA PRO A 37 1.37 19.94 -6.09
C PRO A 37 1.26 19.86 -4.57
N ALA A 38 0.07 19.95 -4.02
CA ALA A 38 -0.16 19.83 -2.57
C ALA A 38 0.14 18.39 -2.08
N LEU A 39 -0.28 17.37 -2.84
CA LEU A 39 -0.01 15.98 -2.51
C LEU A 39 1.51 15.70 -2.47
N LYS A 40 2.24 16.24 -3.44
CA LYS A 40 3.70 16.10 -3.51
C LYS A 40 4.37 16.65 -2.25
N GLU A 41 3.95 17.84 -1.82
CA GLU A 41 4.48 18.45 -0.60
C GLU A 41 4.12 17.64 0.66
N LYS A 42 2.92 17.10 0.71
CA LYS A 42 2.48 16.25 1.84
C LYS A 42 3.29 14.95 1.92
N ILE A 43 3.56 14.31 0.81
CA ILE A 43 4.37 13.10 0.75
C ILE A 43 5.81 13.41 1.15
N ARG A 44 6.38 14.52 0.65
CA ARG A 44 7.72 14.98 1.04
C ARG A 44 7.80 15.26 2.54
N ALA A 45 6.79 15.91 3.09
CA ALA A 45 6.75 16.20 4.53
C ALA A 45 6.65 14.93 5.37
N ALA A 46 5.86 13.94 4.92
CA ALA A 46 5.68 12.70 5.63
C ALA A 46 6.95 11.84 5.64
N LEU A 47 7.58 11.68 4.48
CA LEU A 47 8.75 10.82 4.33
C LEU A 47 10.08 11.51 4.70
N GLY A 48 10.16 12.83 4.49
CA GLY A 48 11.41 13.54 4.70
C GLY A 48 12.51 12.99 3.78
N GLU A 49 13.65 12.67 4.34
CA GLU A 49 14.79 12.08 3.62
C GLU A 49 14.78 10.56 3.62
N ARG A 50 13.75 9.94 4.18
CA ARG A 50 13.64 8.48 4.22
C ARG A 50 13.59 7.90 2.81
N LYS A 51 14.30 6.80 2.63
CA LYS A 51 14.25 6.02 1.39
C LYS A 51 13.30 4.85 1.58
N VAL A 52 12.52 4.57 0.54
CA VAL A 52 11.51 3.52 0.55
C VAL A 52 12.05 2.31 -0.20
N ALA A 53 12.02 1.16 0.46
CA ALA A 53 12.50 -0.10 -0.12
C ALA A 53 11.42 -0.78 -0.95
N LEU A 54 10.19 -0.78 -0.46
CA LEU A 54 9.06 -1.44 -1.12
C LEU A 54 7.81 -0.58 -1.02
N CYS A 55 7.01 -0.62 -2.07
CA CYS A 55 5.74 0.09 -2.15
C CYS A 55 4.68 -0.86 -2.70
N HIS A 56 3.56 -0.99 -2.00
CA HIS A 56 2.41 -1.73 -2.48
C HIS A 56 1.22 -0.79 -2.57
N ILE A 57 0.53 -0.83 -3.70
CA ILE A 57 -0.65 0.00 -3.95
C ILE A 57 -1.88 -0.90 -3.94
N ASN A 58 -2.82 -0.61 -3.05
CA ASN A 58 -4.11 -1.27 -3.06
C ASN A 58 -5.01 -0.54 -4.06
N LYS A 59 -5.23 -1.17 -5.20
CA LYS A 59 -6.11 -0.64 -6.25
C LYS A 59 -7.58 -0.77 -5.87
N PHE A 60 -7.88 -1.73 -5.00
CA PHE A 60 -9.22 -1.97 -4.50
C PHE A 60 -9.23 -1.81 -3.00
N LEU A 61 -10.02 -0.87 -2.51
CA LEU A 61 -10.22 -0.71 -1.08
C LEU A 61 -11.30 -1.69 -0.62
N PRO A 62 -11.28 -2.12 0.65
CA PRO A 62 -12.33 -2.96 1.21
C PRO A 62 -13.72 -2.34 1.01
N GLU A 63 -14.76 -3.18 1.00
CA GLU A 63 -16.16 -2.72 0.96
C GLU A 63 -16.40 -1.61 1.97
N GLY A 64 -17.02 -0.52 1.51
CA GLY A 64 -17.28 0.67 2.32
C GLY A 64 -16.35 1.85 2.01
N TYR A 65 -15.24 1.60 1.31
CA TYR A 65 -14.31 2.67 0.89
C TYR A 65 -14.39 2.98 -0.60
N GLU A 66 -14.95 2.07 -1.40
CA GLU A 66 -15.01 2.17 -2.87
C GLU A 66 -15.73 3.44 -3.34
N ASP A 67 -16.78 3.84 -2.63
CA ASP A 67 -17.59 5.02 -2.97
C ASP A 67 -16.94 6.34 -2.55
N GLN A 68 -15.79 6.30 -1.88
CA GLN A 68 -15.15 7.49 -1.34
C GLN A 68 -14.00 8.01 -2.20
N GLY A 69 -13.72 7.36 -3.34
CA GLY A 69 -12.63 7.78 -4.22
C GLY A 69 -11.28 7.80 -3.53
N ARG A 70 -10.98 6.75 -2.77
CA ARG A 70 -9.72 6.63 -2.03
C ARG A 70 -8.96 5.40 -2.45
N PHE A 71 -7.64 5.49 -2.41
CA PHE A 71 -6.74 4.34 -2.54
C PHE A 71 -5.64 4.47 -1.50
N ASN A 72 -4.91 3.39 -1.27
CA ASN A 72 -3.80 3.49 -0.33
C ASN A 72 -2.51 2.91 -0.87
N LEU A 73 -1.41 3.49 -0.40
CA LEU A 73 -0.07 3.00 -0.62
C LEU A 73 0.49 2.56 0.73
N VAL A 74 1.02 1.34 0.78
CA VAL A 74 1.73 0.88 1.96
C VAL A 74 3.21 0.80 1.61
N LEU A 75 4.03 1.47 2.39
CA LEU A 75 5.46 1.64 2.14
C LEU A 75 6.27 0.98 3.25
N LEU A 76 7.35 0.33 2.85
CA LEU A 76 8.36 -0.13 3.80
C LEU A 76 9.64 0.66 3.53
N THR A 77 10.09 1.42 4.52
CA THR A 77 11.32 2.21 4.40
C THR A 77 12.55 1.34 4.62
N ALA A 78 13.70 1.83 4.19
CA ALA A 78 14.99 1.18 4.45
C ALA A 78 15.27 1.02 5.94
N GLY A 79 14.72 1.90 6.78
CA GLY A 79 14.83 1.83 8.24
C GLY A 79 13.78 0.95 8.92
N ASN A 80 13.07 0.11 8.17
CA ASN A 80 12.06 -0.81 8.70
C ASN A 80 10.89 -0.10 9.38
N VAL A 81 10.41 0.96 8.78
CA VAL A 81 9.20 1.67 9.19
C VAL A 81 8.16 1.53 8.10
N VAL A 82 6.93 1.22 8.49
CA VAL A 82 5.80 1.09 7.58
C VAL A 82 5.02 2.41 7.59
N PHE A 83 4.73 2.92 6.40
CA PHE A 83 3.81 4.04 6.19
C PHE A 83 2.60 3.52 5.46
N ASP A 84 1.42 3.72 6.02
CA ASP A 84 0.15 3.43 5.36
C ASP A 84 -0.50 4.76 4.99
N MET A 85 -0.40 5.12 3.71
CA MET A 85 -0.91 6.39 3.19
C MET A 85 -2.23 6.18 2.48
N VAL A 86 -3.26 6.91 2.89
CA VAL A 86 -4.57 6.91 2.24
C VAL A 86 -4.76 8.23 1.50
N ILE A 87 -5.04 8.14 0.22
CA ILE A 87 -5.12 9.28 -0.69
C ILE A 87 -6.49 9.26 -1.39
N GLY A 88 -7.14 10.39 -1.46
CA GLY A 88 -8.42 10.52 -2.14
C GLY A 88 -8.77 11.97 -2.44
N ASP A 89 -10.03 12.20 -2.83
CA ASP A 89 -10.54 13.54 -3.10
C ASP A 89 -10.41 14.44 -1.87
N SER A 90 -9.52 15.44 -1.95
CA SER A 90 -9.26 16.37 -0.85
C SER A 90 -8.95 15.65 0.48
N TYR A 91 -8.31 14.49 0.38
CA TYR A 91 -8.05 13.66 1.54
C TYR A 91 -6.63 13.08 1.50
N PHE A 92 -5.92 13.24 2.59
CA PHE A 92 -4.61 12.61 2.79
C PHE A 92 -4.44 12.28 4.27
N ARG A 93 -4.14 11.02 4.54
CA ARG A 93 -3.83 10.54 5.89
C ARG A 93 -2.72 9.53 5.80
N TYR A 94 -1.89 9.45 6.79
CA TYR A 94 -0.94 8.36 6.90
C TYR A 94 -0.75 7.94 8.35
N ASP A 95 -0.51 6.66 8.52
CA ASP A 95 -0.13 6.06 9.78
C ASP A 95 1.31 5.57 9.65
N VAL A 96 2.07 5.68 10.73
CA VAL A 96 3.47 5.26 10.77
C VAL A 96 3.64 4.24 11.89
N VAL A 97 4.17 3.08 11.55
CA VAL A 97 4.45 2.06 12.55
C VAL A 97 5.81 1.41 12.27
N SER A 98 6.64 1.31 13.31
CA SER A 98 7.89 0.56 13.20
C SER A 98 7.58 -0.93 13.05
N VAL A 99 8.32 -1.63 12.18
CA VAL A 99 8.14 -3.07 12.00
C VAL A 99 8.30 -3.82 13.34
N SER A 100 9.18 -3.36 14.21
CA SER A 100 9.37 -3.94 15.55
C SER A 100 8.15 -3.83 16.45
N GLN A 101 7.23 -2.91 16.16
CA GLN A 101 6.00 -2.70 16.92
C GLN A 101 4.82 -3.52 16.43
N LEU A 102 4.97 -4.19 15.28
CA LEU A 102 3.90 -5.04 14.76
C LEU A 102 3.75 -6.29 15.62
N ASP A 103 2.52 -6.55 16.03
CA ASP A 103 2.19 -7.74 16.84
C ASP A 103 2.16 -9.00 16.01
N LYS A 104 1.70 -8.86 14.75
CA LYS A 104 1.45 -10.01 13.88
C LYS A 104 1.46 -9.59 12.42
N VAL A 105 1.99 -10.45 11.58
CA VAL A 105 1.83 -10.38 10.12
C VAL A 105 1.00 -11.59 9.72
N GLN A 106 -0.20 -11.36 9.22
CA GLN A 106 -1.11 -12.42 8.81
C GLN A 106 -1.25 -12.42 7.30
N LEU A 107 -1.08 -13.59 6.71
CA LEU A 107 -1.27 -13.79 5.28
C LEU A 107 -2.47 -14.69 5.07
N ILE A 108 -3.39 -14.25 4.21
CA ILE A 108 -4.58 -15.02 3.83
C ILE A 108 -4.55 -15.22 2.32
N ASP A 109 -4.45 -16.48 1.91
CA ASP A 109 -4.53 -16.88 0.50
C ASP A 109 -5.86 -17.61 0.32
N ALA A 110 -6.76 -16.99 -0.45
CA ALA A 110 -8.13 -17.48 -0.53
C ALA A 110 -8.73 -17.23 -1.93
N MET A 111 -9.92 -17.73 -2.11
CA MET A 111 -10.73 -17.47 -3.31
C MET A 111 -11.85 -16.50 -2.93
N TRP A 112 -12.18 -15.59 -3.83
CA TRP A 112 -13.32 -14.71 -3.65
C TRP A 112 -14.28 -14.84 -4.84
N ASP A 113 -15.57 -14.63 -4.56
CA ASP A 113 -16.61 -14.70 -5.57
C ASP A 113 -16.71 -13.38 -6.33
N ASN A 114 -16.21 -13.37 -7.56
CA ASN A 114 -16.33 -12.21 -8.42
C ASN A 114 -17.67 -12.28 -9.16
N ARG A 115 -18.67 -11.60 -8.62
CA ARG A 115 -20.04 -11.61 -9.13
C ARG A 115 -20.15 -11.03 -10.54
N GLU A 116 -19.33 -10.06 -10.88
CA GLU A 116 -19.33 -9.46 -12.24
C GLU A 116 -18.88 -10.47 -13.29
N LYS A 117 -17.84 -11.22 -13.00
CA LYS A 117 -17.31 -12.25 -13.90
C LYS A 117 -17.95 -13.62 -13.70
N ARG A 118 -18.82 -13.78 -12.69
CA ARG A 118 -19.49 -15.02 -12.32
C ARG A 118 -18.53 -16.19 -12.11
N ARG A 119 -17.40 -15.94 -11.48
CA ARG A 119 -16.40 -16.97 -11.18
C ARG A 119 -15.67 -16.66 -9.90
N GLU A 120 -15.09 -17.67 -9.29
CA GLU A 120 -14.17 -17.50 -8.20
C GLU A 120 -12.80 -17.10 -8.72
N GLU A 121 -12.17 -16.15 -8.06
CA GLU A 121 -10.82 -15.68 -8.39
C GLU A 121 -9.94 -15.73 -7.14
N PRO A 122 -8.63 -16.03 -7.30
CA PRO A 122 -7.72 -16.02 -6.17
C PRO A 122 -7.45 -14.60 -5.70
N PHE A 123 -7.30 -14.44 -4.39
CA PHE A 123 -6.78 -13.20 -3.84
C PHE A 123 -5.80 -13.50 -2.71
N LEU A 124 -4.88 -12.59 -2.52
CA LEU A 124 -3.92 -12.60 -1.43
C LEU A 124 -4.13 -11.36 -0.58
N SER A 125 -4.22 -11.56 0.72
CA SER A 125 -4.33 -10.46 1.68
C SER A 125 -3.22 -10.59 2.71
N VAL A 126 -2.59 -9.47 3.02
CA VAL A 126 -1.62 -9.39 4.11
C VAL A 126 -2.13 -8.34 5.09
N ARG A 127 -2.19 -8.70 6.36
CA ARG A 127 -2.57 -7.80 7.43
C ARG A 127 -1.38 -7.59 8.35
N LEU A 128 -1.01 -6.32 8.50
CA LEU A 128 0.01 -5.90 9.46
C LEU A 128 -0.73 -5.42 10.70
N MET A 129 -0.65 -6.20 11.77
CA MET A 129 -1.43 -5.95 12.99
C MET A 129 -0.63 -5.16 14.01
N HIS A 130 -1.23 -4.09 14.52
CA HIS A 130 -0.66 -3.27 15.58
C HIS A 130 -1.76 -2.89 16.57
N GLY A 131 -1.79 -3.56 17.72
CA GLY A 131 -2.88 -3.39 18.68
C GLY A 131 -4.21 -3.80 18.06
N GLU A 132 -5.19 -2.90 18.09
CA GLU A 132 -6.50 -3.10 17.47
C GLU A 132 -6.53 -2.65 16.01
N GLU A 133 -5.46 -2.06 15.51
CA GLU A 133 -5.36 -1.59 14.14
C GLU A 133 -4.79 -2.67 13.22
N ALA A 134 -5.30 -2.69 12.00
CA ALA A 134 -4.79 -3.57 10.94
C ALA A 134 -4.53 -2.74 9.69
N HIS A 135 -3.34 -2.92 9.12
CA HIS A 135 -3.00 -2.32 7.83
C HIS A 135 -3.12 -3.40 6.77
N LEU A 136 -4.10 -3.23 5.89
CA LEU A 136 -4.48 -4.24 4.93
C LEU A 136 -3.82 -4.01 3.57
N LEU A 137 -3.17 -5.05 3.04
CA LEU A 137 -2.63 -5.07 1.69
C LEU A 137 -3.34 -6.18 0.91
N LEU A 138 -3.77 -5.87 -0.30
CA LEU A 138 -4.52 -6.79 -1.15
C LEU A 138 -3.84 -6.98 -2.50
N ALA A 139 -3.93 -8.18 -3.04
CA ALA A 139 -3.49 -8.50 -4.38
C ALA A 139 -4.55 -9.37 -5.06
N LEU A 140 -5.02 -8.93 -6.22
CA LEU A 140 -6.07 -9.61 -6.99
C LEU A 140 -5.57 -10.16 -8.33
N ASP A 141 -4.33 -9.89 -8.71
CA ASP A 141 -3.70 -10.43 -9.90
C ASP A 141 -2.30 -10.98 -9.59
N ASP A 142 -1.70 -11.67 -10.55
CA ASP A 142 -0.40 -12.34 -10.35
C ASP A 142 0.74 -11.35 -10.09
N GLU A 143 0.72 -10.21 -10.76
CA GLU A 143 1.75 -9.18 -10.58
C GLU A 143 1.69 -8.57 -9.18
N GLU A 144 0.49 -8.18 -8.76
CA GLU A 144 0.27 -7.66 -7.40
C GLU A 144 0.59 -8.72 -6.34
N ARG A 145 0.28 -9.98 -6.63
CA ARG A 145 0.56 -11.10 -5.72
C ARG A 145 2.06 -11.26 -5.47
N SER A 146 2.87 -11.22 -6.52
CA SER A 146 4.33 -11.30 -6.40
C SER A 146 4.90 -10.14 -5.59
N SER A 147 4.43 -8.93 -5.86
CA SER A 147 4.81 -7.72 -5.13
C SER A 147 4.45 -7.82 -3.65
N LEU A 148 3.23 -8.29 -3.36
CA LEU A 148 2.73 -8.40 -2.00
C LEU A 148 3.48 -9.48 -1.20
N LEU A 149 3.80 -10.62 -1.82
CA LEU A 149 4.59 -11.66 -1.18
C LEU A 149 5.99 -11.16 -0.83
N ALA A 150 6.62 -10.40 -1.72
CA ALA A 150 7.92 -9.79 -1.47
C ALA A 150 7.84 -8.81 -0.29
N PHE A 151 6.78 -8.01 -0.22
CA PHE A 151 6.54 -7.08 0.87
C PHE A 151 6.38 -7.83 2.21
N ALA A 152 5.54 -8.86 2.24
CA ALA A 152 5.28 -9.66 3.44
C ALA A 152 6.57 -10.34 3.94
N ARG A 153 7.38 -10.88 3.04
CA ARG A 153 8.66 -11.51 3.37
C ARG A 153 9.63 -10.51 3.98
N ALA A 154 9.71 -9.32 3.41
CA ALA A 154 10.61 -8.26 3.89
C ALA A 154 10.20 -7.80 5.30
N VAL A 155 8.90 -7.61 5.55
CA VAL A 155 8.40 -7.24 6.87
C VAL A 155 8.66 -8.34 7.89
N SER A 156 8.39 -9.60 7.53
CA SER A 156 8.63 -10.74 8.42
C SER A 156 10.11 -10.90 8.78
N ALA A 157 10.99 -10.72 7.79
CA ALA A 157 12.43 -10.77 8.02
C ALA A 157 12.90 -9.63 8.94
N ALA A 158 12.34 -8.45 8.79
CA ALA A 158 12.69 -7.31 9.63
C ALA A 158 12.18 -7.47 11.07
N ARG A 159 11.04 -8.15 11.27
CA ARG A 159 10.54 -8.45 12.63
C ARG A 159 11.40 -9.46 13.37
N ASN A 160 11.98 -10.42 12.66
CA ASN A 160 12.73 -11.52 13.24
C ASN A 160 14.11 -11.63 12.57
N PRO A 161 15.01 -10.65 12.77
CA PRO A 161 16.27 -10.59 12.03
C PRO A 161 17.23 -11.75 12.33
N GLU A 162 17.03 -12.50 13.42
CA GLU A 162 17.88 -13.62 13.83
C GLU A 162 17.41 -14.97 13.29
N ARG A 163 16.38 -15.01 12.48
CA ARG A 163 15.85 -16.25 11.93
C ARG A 163 16.01 -16.33 10.41
#